data_63d288aaca9adf6e4e61dc4e0466a7eb
#
_entry.id   63d288aaca9adf6e4e61dc4e0466a7eb
#
_cell.length_a   1.000
_cell.length_b   1.000
_cell.length_c   1.000
_cell.angle_alpha   90.00
_cell.angle_beta   90.00
_cell.angle_gamma   90.00
#
_symmetry.space_group_name_H-M   'P 1'
#
loop_
_entity.id
_entity.type
_entity.pdbx_description
1 polymer ?
#
loop_
_entity_poly.entity_id
_entity_poly.type
_entity_poly.pdbx_seq_one_letter_code
_entity_poly.pdbx_strand_id
1 'polypeptide(L)'
;MDLFRKKSVDQLVSESTPLKRTLKTFDLTMLGIGAIIGTGIFVLTGKGALTAGPALCVSFLLAAVCCGFAGLCYAEFAAMAPVSGSAYSYAYLAFGELIAFVIGWDLILEYALQAATVSAGWSGYFNKLLEGFGLHLPVELTAAYGTTPGVTTYFNLPGFVIVLITTWVLSIGINQTKKTNDIMVMIKLAIIVLFIVCTVWYINPANWKPFSPYGIYTFQPGSTQPYGIVPAASIVFFSFIGFDAVSSSAEETINPNKTLPRGILISLAVSTVLYIVMTLIMTGVVPYKEFANFIDAPVAGVILETGLNWLAFVVNLGALIGMTTVMLVQLYGQSRICYAMSRDGLFPKFFGEVHPKYRTPFKGTWFFGILTAIAGGFININVLFELVNIGTLSAFIIVSAGILWMRKTQPDAHRGFRAPGVPFTPICAIIFCFILICGLNWETWVRFAIWFALGLIVYFVYSRKHSALNEPGLF
;
A
#
# COMPACT_ATOMS: atom_id res chain seq x y z
N MET A 1 -2.00 29.83 -19.99
CA MET A 1 -1.08 29.10 -19.09
C MET A 1 -1.01 27.65 -19.56
N ASP A 2 0.19 27.16 -19.81
CA ASP A 2 0.41 25.77 -20.24
C ASP A 2 0.14 24.82 -19.06
N LEU A 3 -0.72 23.81 -19.28
CA LEU A 3 -1.11 22.81 -18.28
C LEU A 3 -0.03 21.74 -18.06
N PHE A 4 0.92 21.64 -18.99
CA PHE A 4 1.95 20.61 -19.03
C PHE A 4 3.34 21.17 -18.74
N ARG A 5 3.42 22.25 -17.96
CA ARG A 5 4.71 22.80 -17.48
C ARG A 5 5.45 21.73 -16.68
N LYS A 6 6.73 21.53 -16.99
CA LYS A 6 7.57 20.51 -16.37
C LYS A 6 8.57 21.14 -15.43
N LYS A 7 8.95 20.43 -14.39
CA LYS A 7 10.16 20.69 -13.62
C LYS A 7 11.33 19.89 -14.21
N SER A 8 12.53 20.47 -14.22
CA SER A 8 13.74 19.72 -14.56
C SER A 8 14.21 18.86 -13.39
N VAL A 9 15.10 17.87 -13.66
CA VAL A 9 15.72 17.06 -12.59
C VAL A 9 16.48 17.97 -11.62
N ASP A 10 17.23 18.96 -12.16
CA ASP A 10 18.05 19.87 -11.35
C ASP A 10 17.17 20.75 -10.43
N GLN A 11 16.02 21.21 -10.91
CA GLN A 11 15.04 21.95 -10.10
C GLN A 11 14.50 21.09 -8.96
N LEU A 12 14.06 19.86 -9.23
CA LEU A 12 13.56 18.96 -8.20
C LEU A 12 14.63 18.63 -7.15
N VAL A 13 15.86 18.41 -7.58
CA VAL A 13 16.98 18.14 -6.68
C VAL A 13 17.38 19.36 -5.86
N SER A 14 17.35 20.57 -6.44
CA SER A 14 17.66 21.82 -5.72
C SER A 14 16.60 22.20 -4.69
N GLU A 15 15.35 21.87 -4.94
CA GLU A 15 14.24 22.08 -4.01
C GLU A 15 14.24 21.04 -2.86
N SER A 16 14.97 19.93 -3.01
CA SER A 16 15.08 18.92 -1.98
C SER A 16 15.95 19.40 -0.82
N THR A 17 15.50 19.15 0.41
CA THR A 17 16.28 19.47 1.61
C THR A 17 17.40 18.44 1.74
N PRO A 18 18.68 18.84 1.86
CA PRO A 18 19.78 17.87 2.01
C PRO A 18 19.66 17.17 3.35
N LEU A 19 19.05 15.98 3.34
CA LEU A 19 18.99 15.11 4.50
C LEU A 19 20.29 14.31 4.65
N LYS A 20 20.60 13.89 5.87
CA LYS A 20 21.80 13.09 6.13
C LYS A 20 21.66 11.71 5.49
N ARG A 21 22.45 11.41 4.47
CA ARG A 21 22.46 10.13 3.76
C ARG A 21 23.03 9.03 4.66
N THR A 22 22.18 8.12 5.10
CA THR A 22 22.55 7.02 6.03
C THR A 22 22.02 5.67 5.59
N LEU A 23 21.03 5.61 4.69
CA LEU A 23 20.35 4.37 4.30
C LEU A 23 21.15 3.60 3.26
N LYS A 24 21.39 2.31 3.55
CA LYS A 24 22.03 1.33 2.67
C LYS A 24 20.96 0.39 2.06
N THR A 25 21.36 -0.51 1.17
CA THR A 25 20.45 -1.50 0.53
C THR A 25 19.70 -2.31 1.57
N PHE A 26 20.33 -2.78 2.65
CA PHE A 26 19.67 -3.55 3.69
C PHE A 26 18.55 -2.73 4.36
N ASP A 27 18.82 -1.49 4.71
CA ASP A 27 17.86 -0.60 5.37
C ASP A 27 16.65 -0.33 4.48
N LEU A 28 16.88 -0.10 3.18
CA LEU A 28 15.81 0.10 2.20
C LEU A 28 15.01 -1.18 1.95
N THR A 29 15.67 -2.34 1.97
CA THR A 29 14.97 -3.63 1.89
C THR A 29 14.08 -3.83 3.13
N MET A 30 14.59 -3.54 4.33
CA MET A 30 13.80 -3.60 5.57
C MET A 30 12.62 -2.60 5.53
N LEU A 31 12.86 -1.38 5.04
CA LEU A 31 11.80 -0.38 4.87
C LEU A 31 10.72 -0.89 3.92
N GLY A 32 11.11 -1.44 2.76
CA GLY A 32 10.18 -2.01 1.79
C GLY A 32 9.40 -3.19 2.34
N ILE A 33 10.05 -4.17 2.97
CA ILE A 33 9.38 -5.30 3.62
C ILE A 33 8.44 -4.78 4.73
N GLY A 34 8.87 -3.77 5.49
CA GLY A 34 8.09 -3.14 6.55
C GLY A 34 6.80 -2.51 6.03
N ALA A 35 6.84 -1.86 4.88
CA ALA A 35 5.71 -1.23 4.22
C ALA A 35 4.78 -2.26 3.52
N ILE A 36 5.36 -3.29 2.90
CA ILE A 36 4.64 -4.32 2.13
C ILE A 36 3.90 -5.29 3.06
N ILE A 37 4.60 -5.89 4.04
CA ILE A 37 4.04 -6.94 4.90
C ILE A 37 3.13 -6.32 5.98
N GLY A 38 1.83 -6.45 5.81
CA GLY A 38 0.80 -5.93 6.71
C GLY A 38 -0.52 -6.66 6.56
N THR A 39 -1.62 -5.92 6.53
CA THR A 39 -2.99 -6.44 6.40
C THR A 39 -3.17 -7.34 5.18
N GLY A 40 -2.42 -7.12 4.12
CA GLY A 40 -2.49 -7.95 2.91
C GLY A 40 -2.31 -9.43 3.18
N ILE A 41 -1.24 -9.81 3.88
CA ILE A 41 -0.97 -11.22 4.20
C ILE A 41 -1.77 -11.71 5.42
N PHE A 42 -1.96 -10.84 6.42
CA PHE A 42 -2.64 -11.26 7.66
C PHE A 42 -4.17 -11.32 7.52
N VAL A 43 -4.80 -10.51 6.65
CA VAL A 43 -6.26 -10.39 6.54
C VAL A 43 -6.78 -10.77 5.15
N LEU A 44 -6.24 -10.16 4.07
CA LEU A 44 -6.80 -10.35 2.73
C LEU A 44 -6.58 -11.75 2.15
N THR A 45 -5.69 -12.55 2.74
CA THR A 45 -5.53 -13.98 2.41
C THR A 45 -6.81 -14.77 2.64
N GLY A 46 -7.61 -14.43 3.66
CA GLY A 46 -8.91 -15.09 3.92
C GLY A 46 -9.88 -14.85 2.77
N LYS A 47 -10.07 -13.60 2.38
CA LYS A 47 -10.93 -13.26 1.23
C LYS A 47 -10.38 -13.81 -0.08
N GLY A 48 -9.07 -13.73 -0.29
CA GLY A 48 -8.41 -14.30 -1.46
C GLY A 48 -8.61 -15.81 -1.57
N ALA A 49 -8.53 -16.55 -0.46
CA ALA A 49 -8.78 -18.00 -0.41
C ALA A 49 -10.23 -18.34 -0.77
N LEU A 50 -11.19 -17.57 -0.29
CA LEU A 50 -12.61 -17.75 -0.67
C LEU A 50 -12.84 -17.46 -2.16
N THR A 51 -12.07 -16.54 -2.74
CA THR A 51 -12.24 -16.09 -4.14
C THR A 51 -11.54 -17.01 -5.14
N ALA A 52 -10.34 -17.54 -4.85
CA ALA A 52 -9.55 -18.38 -5.78
C ALA A 52 -9.37 -19.83 -5.32
N GLY A 53 -9.71 -20.16 -4.07
CA GLY A 53 -9.38 -21.46 -3.48
C GLY A 53 -7.86 -21.61 -3.28
N PRO A 54 -7.33 -22.83 -3.33
CA PRO A 54 -5.89 -23.09 -3.22
C PRO A 54 -5.03 -22.39 -4.28
N ALA A 55 -5.60 -22.06 -5.44
CA ALA A 55 -4.93 -21.29 -6.49
C ALA A 55 -4.61 -19.82 -6.09
N LEU A 56 -4.92 -19.41 -4.86
CA LEU A 56 -4.54 -18.11 -4.32
C LEU A 56 -3.03 -17.84 -4.42
N CYS A 57 -2.18 -18.85 -4.29
CA CYS A 57 -0.74 -18.71 -4.50
C CYS A 57 -0.38 -18.24 -5.92
N VAL A 58 -1.16 -18.66 -6.94
CA VAL A 58 -1.01 -18.17 -8.32
C VAL A 58 -1.50 -16.73 -8.44
N SER A 59 -2.53 -16.36 -7.70
CA SER A 59 -2.99 -14.95 -7.64
C SER A 59 -1.93 -14.02 -7.04
N PHE A 60 -1.25 -14.44 -5.98
CA PHE A 60 -0.09 -13.71 -5.43
C PHE A 60 1.06 -13.63 -6.42
N LEU A 61 1.35 -14.70 -7.16
CA LEU A 61 2.38 -14.68 -8.21
C LEU A 61 2.02 -13.68 -9.33
N LEU A 62 0.76 -13.66 -9.77
CA LEU A 62 0.28 -12.72 -10.78
C LEU A 62 0.42 -11.26 -10.31
N ALA A 63 0.00 -10.97 -9.07
CA ALA A 63 0.17 -9.64 -8.48
C ALA A 63 1.66 -9.27 -8.32
N ALA A 64 2.52 -10.23 -7.94
CA ALA A 64 3.96 -10.02 -7.84
C ALA A 64 4.62 -9.71 -9.18
N VAL A 65 4.21 -10.38 -10.25
CA VAL A 65 4.68 -10.11 -11.62
C VAL A 65 4.30 -8.70 -12.05
N CYS A 66 3.05 -8.28 -11.79
CA CYS A 66 2.60 -6.92 -12.03
C CYS A 66 3.49 -5.90 -11.30
N CYS A 67 3.66 -6.09 -9.98
CA CYS A 67 4.51 -5.22 -9.15
C CYS A 67 5.99 -5.26 -9.54
N GLY A 68 6.49 -6.40 -10.03
CA GLY A 68 7.86 -6.54 -10.51
C GLY A 68 8.14 -5.66 -11.73
N PHE A 69 7.25 -5.69 -12.72
CA PHE A 69 7.38 -4.81 -13.90
C PHE A 69 7.22 -3.33 -13.53
N ALA A 70 6.22 -2.99 -12.70
CA ALA A 70 6.05 -1.61 -12.21
C ALA A 70 7.23 -1.16 -11.36
N GLY A 71 7.73 -2.02 -10.46
CA GLY A 71 8.89 -1.76 -9.60
C GLY A 71 10.17 -1.47 -10.37
N LEU A 72 10.39 -2.12 -11.51
CA LEU A 72 11.50 -1.80 -12.41
C LEU A 72 11.39 -0.40 -13.00
N CYS A 73 10.18 0.05 -13.35
CA CYS A 73 9.92 1.41 -13.82
C CYS A 73 10.13 2.45 -12.71
N TYR A 74 9.64 2.17 -11.51
CA TYR A 74 9.89 3.00 -10.32
C TYR A 74 11.38 3.10 -9.99
N ALA A 75 12.10 1.98 -10.07
CA ALA A 75 13.54 1.91 -9.83
C ALA A 75 14.34 2.80 -10.80
N GLU A 76 13.93 2.87 -12.08
CA GLU A 76 14.57 3.75 -13.05
C GLU A 76 14.32 5.22 -12.74
N PHE A 77 13.07 5.62 -12.41
CA PHE A 77 12.77 6.98 -12.01
C PHE A 77 13.49 7.38 -10.70
N ALA A 78 13.47 6.51 -9.69
CA ALA A 78 14.15 6.75 -8.42
C ALA A 78 15.67 6.93 -8.58
N ALA A 79 16.27 6.21 -9.54
CA ALA A 79 17.67 6.37 -9.85
C ALA A 79 17.97 7.62 -10.72
N MET A 80 17.01 8.11 -11.49
CA MET A 80 17.14 9.29 -12.34
C MET A 80 16.92 10.59 -11.56
N ALA A 81 15.90 10.60 -10.71
CA ALA A 81 15.51 11.74 -9.88
C ALA A 81 15.34 11.29 -8.43
N PRO A 82 16.42 11.26 -7.64
CA PRO A 82 16.40 10.78 -6.25
C PRO A 82 15.82 11.85 -5.30
N VAL A 83 14.51 12.09 -5.42
CA VAL A 83 13.74 13.05 -4.63
C VAL A 83 12.61 12.35 -3.87
N SER A 84 12.17 12.91 -2.75
CA SER A 84 11.22 12.29 -1.83
C SER A 84 9.75 12.30 -2.29
N GLY A 85 9.43 12.92 -3.41
CA GLY A 85 8.05 13.05 -3.91
C GLY A 85 7.48 11.81 -4.61
N SER A 86 8.24 10.69 -4.74
CA SER A 86 7.79 9.46 -5.37
C SER A 86 7.10 9.71 -6.73
N ALA A 87 6.01 9.00 -7.03
CA ALA A 87 5.26 9.09 -8.29
C ALA A 87 4.80 10.52 -8.64
N TYR A 88 4.49 11.36 -7.66
CA TYR A 88 4.16 12.78 -7.87
C TYR A 88 5.28 13.53 -8.61
N SER A 89 6.53 13.41 -8.11
CA SER A 89 7.69 14.05 -8.74
C SER A 89 8.04 13.46 -10.09
N TYR A 90 7.85 12.14 -10.27
CA TYR A 90 8.09 11.47 -11.55
C TYR A 90 7.08 11.91 -12.61
N ALA A 91 5.82 12.12 -12.23
CA ALA A 91 4.80 12.66 -13.12
C ALA A 91 5.10 14.12 -13.53
N TYR A 92 5.65 14.93 -12.61
CA TYR A 92 6.09 16.29 -12.91
C TYR A 92 7.19 16.31 -13.98
N LEU A 93 8.17 15.41 -13.88
CA LEU A 93 9.25 15.27 -14.87
C LEU A 93 8.74 14.82 -16.24
N ALA A 94 7.89 13.80 -16.24
CA ALA A 94 7.47 13.14 -17.49
C ALA A 94 6.39 13.96 -18.23
N PHE A 95 5.34 14.36 -17.53
CA PHE A 95 4.10 14.85 -18.13
C PHE A 95 3.75 16.28 -17.73
N GLY A 96 4.32 16.82 -16.66
CA GLY A 96 4.08 18.19 -16.18
C GLY A 96 3.01 18.30 -15.10
N GLU A 97 2.66 19.55 -14.78
CA GLU A 97 1.93 19.95 -13.58
C GLU A 97 0.56 19.28 -13.39
N LEU A 98 -0.26 19.25 -14.44
CA LEU A 98 -1.61 18.68 -14.33
C LEU A 98 -1.56 17.20 -13.95
N ILE A 99 -0.72 16.41 -14.63
CA ILE A 99 -0.61 14.98 -14.34
C ILE A 99 0.06 14.75 -12.99
N ALA A 100 1.03 15.57 -12.61
CA ALA A 100 1.61 15.54 -11.27
C ALA A 100 0.55 15.80 -10.20
N PHE A 101 -0.30 16.82 -10.39
CA PHE A 101 -1.40 17.09 -9.46
C PHE A 101 -2.35 15.90 -9.34
N VAL A 102 -2.75 15.30 -10.47
CA VAL A 102 -3.64 14.13 -10.50
C VAL A 102 -3.04 12.97 -9.72
N ILE A 103 -1.76 12.68 -9.91
CA ILE A 103 -1.05 11.63 -9.15
C ILE A 103 -0.94 12.00 -7.66
N GLY A 104 -0.59 13.25 -7.34
CA GLY A 104 -0.53 13.69 -5.94
C GLY A 104 -1.87 13.60 -5.22
N TRP A 105 -2.96 13.95 -5.92
CA TRP A 105 -4.33 13.81 -5.43
C TRP A 105 -4.72 12.35 -5.18
N ASP A 106 -4.31 11.46 -6.07
CA ASP A 106 -4.50 10.02 -5.95
C ASP A 106 -3.69 9.44 -4.78
N LEU A 107 -2.41 9.79 -4.65
CA LEU A 107 -1.56 9.35 -3.55
C LEU A 107 -2.08 9.80 -2.16
N ILE A 108 -2.70 10.97 -2.06
CA ILE A 108 -3.34 11.41 -0.80
C ILE A 108 -4.45 10.43 -0.40
N LEU A 109 -5.29 10.03 -1.36
CA LEU A 109 -6.34 9.04 -1.13
C LEU A 109 -5.74 7.68 -0.80
N GLU A 110 -4.80 7.21 -1.62
CA GLU A 110 -4.14 5.92 -1.49
C GLU A 110 -3.57 5.73 -0.09
N TYR A 111 -2.72 6.65 0.38
CA TYR A 111 -2.09 6.55 1.71
C TYR A 111 -3.11 6.62 2.86
N ALA A 112 -4.14 7.49 2.75
CA ALA A 112 -5.21 7.56 3.73
C ALA A 112 -6.00 6.27 3.83
N LEU A 113 -6.50 5.78 2.70
CA LEU A 113 -7.33 4.58 2.65
C LEU A 113 -6.53 3.32 2.95
N GLN A 114 -5.23 3.29 2.61
CA GLN A 114 -4.36 2.18 3.00
C GLN A 114 -4.21 2.11 4.52
N ALA A 115 -3.95 3.23 5.20
CA ALA A 115 -3.90 3.27 6.65
C ALA A 115 -5.25 2.88 7.28
N ALA A 116 -6.38 3.33 6.70
CA ALA A 116 -7.72 2.94 7.12
C ALA A 116 -7.98 1.44 6.94
N THR A 117 -7.58 0.85 5.80
CA THR A 117 -7.67 -0.59 5.54
C THR A 117 -6.88 -1.39 6.55
N VAL A 118 -5.64 -0.94 6.82
CA VAL A 118 -4.76 -1.58 7.81
C VAL A 118 -5.36 -1.50 9.21
N SER A 119 -5.99 -0.38 9.58
CA SER A 119 -6.65 -0.23 10.89
C SER A 119 -7.85 -1.15 11.05
N ALA A 120 -8.61 -1.37 9.98
CA ALA A 120 -9.73 -2.31 9.98
C ALA A 120 -9.25 -3.76 10.20
N GLY A 121 -8.17 -4.17 9.52
CA GLY A 121 -7.54 -5.47 9.75
C GLY A 121 -6.93 -5.60 11.15
N TRP A 122 -6.28 -4.54 11.64
CA TRP A 122 -5.74 -4.47 13.00
C TRP A 122 -6.83 -4.70 14.04
N SER A 123 -8.01 -4.11 13.84
CA SER A 123 -9.16 -4.28 14.73
C SER A 123 -9.60 -5.73 14.85
N GLY A 124 -9.65 -6.49 13.76
CA GLY A 124 -9.98 -7.92 13.78
C GLY A 124 -9.04 -8.73 14.67
N TYR A 125 -7.72 -8.52 14.53
CA TYR A 125 -6.71 -9.17 15.38
C TYR A 125 -6.76 -8.68 16.83
N PHE A 126 -7.05 -7.40 17.06
CA PHE A 126 -7.21 -6.85 18.40
C PHE A 126 -8.42 -7.45 19.13
N ASN A 127 -9.55 -7.59 18.44
CA ASN A 127 -10.74 -8.25 18.98
C ASN A 127 -10.44 -9.70 19.35
N LYS A 128 -9.74 -10.45 18.48
CA LYS A 128 -9.32 -11.83 18.79
C LYS A 128 -8.36 -11.92 19.98
N LEU A 129 -7.49 -10.92 20.14
CA LEU A 129 -6.61 -10.85 21.32
C LEU A 129 -7.41 -10.61 22.60
N LEU A 130 -8.40 -9.71 22.59
CA LEU A 130 -9.28 -9.44 23.74
C LEU A 130 -10.11 -10.68 24.10
N GLU A 131 -10.69 -11.38 23.12
CA GLU A 131 -11.41 -12.65 23.31
C GLU A 131 -10.55 -13.68 24.06
N GLY A 132 -9.26 -13.76 23.73
CA GLY A 132 -8.29 -14.62 24.41
C GLY A 132 -8.10 -14.30 25.90
N PHE A 133 -8.39 -13.08 26.32
CA PHE A 133 -8.41 -12.64 27.73
C PHE A 133 -9.81 -12.67 28.37
N GLY A 134 -10.82 -13.18 27.64
CA GLY A 134 -12.20 -13.19 28.10
C GLY A 134 -12.88 -11.80 28.07
N LEU A 135 -12.29 -10.84 27.36
CA LEU A 135 -12.83 -9.50 27.17
C LEU A 135 -13.54 -9.41 25.82
N HIS A 136 -14.76 -8.91 25.81
CA HIS A 136 -15.55 -8.75 24.59
C HIS A 136 -16.00 -7.30 24.45
N LEU A 137 -15.72 -6.70 23.29
CA LEU A 137 -16.33 -5.42 22.94
C LEU A 137 -17.77 -5.64 22.50
N PRO A 138 -18.66 -4.66 22.67
CA PRO A 138 -19.98 -4.68 22.05
C PRO A 138 -19.83 -4.92 20.52
N VAL A 139 -20.59 -5.88 20.02
CA VAL A 139 -20.46 -6.35 18.62
C VAL A 139 -20.65 -5.19 17.64
N GLU A 140 -21.51 -4.24 17.97
CA GLU A 140 -21.82 -3.04 17.20
C GLU A 140 -20.58 -2.16 16.93
N LEU A 141 -19.56 -2.26 17.80
CA LEU A 141 -18.35 -1.42 17.78
C LEU A 141 -17.10 -2.16 17.26
N THR A 142 -17.24 -3.41 16.80
CA THR A 142 -16.09 -4.23 16.41
C THR A 142 -15.66 -4.03 14.96
N ALA A 143 -16.58 -3.62 14.07
CA ALA A 143 -16.31 -3.44 12.65
C ALA A 143 -17.26 -2.40 12.03
N ALA A 144 -16.92 -1.91 10.84
CA ALA A 144 -17.78 -1.05 10.06
C ALA A 144 -19.04 -1.79 9.55
N TYR A 145 -20.09 -1.04 9.20
CA TYR A 145 -21.34 -1.63 8.72
C TYR A 145 -21.13 -2.54 7.51
N GLY A 146 -21.77 -3.71 7.54
CA GLY A 146 -21.74 -4.67 6.44
C GLY A 146 -20.40 -5.38 6.23
N THR A 147 -19.47 -5.33 7.20
CA THR A 147 -18.16 -6.01 7.10
C THR A 147 -18.32 -7.51 7.34
N THR A 148 -19.07 -7.92 8.36
CA THR A 148 -19.24 -9.33 8.75
C THR A 148 -20.62 -9.82 8.36
N PRO A 149 -20.76 -10.86 7.50
CA PRO A 149 -22.06 -11.39 7.11
C PRO A 149 -22.84 -11.94 8.31
N GLY A 150 -24.13 -11.57 8.40
CA GLY A 150 -25.03 -12.06 9.46
C GLY A 150 -24.87 -11.37 10.81
N VAL A 151 -23.96 -10.42 10.96
CA VAL A 151 -23.70 -9.66 12.19
C VAL A 151 -23.93 -8.18 11.93
N THR A 152 -24.75 -7.52 12.76
CA THR A 152 -24.99 -6.09 12.65
C THR A 152 -23.91 -5.32 13.40
N THR A 153 -22.97 -4.76 12.65
CA THR A 153 -21.94 -3.84 13.16
C THR A 153 -22.20 -2.45 12.61
N TYR A 154 -21.79 -1.40 13.31
CA TYR A 154 -22.01 0.01 12.90
C TYR A 154 -20.71 0.82 12.81
N PHE A 155 -19.77 0.54 13.71
CA PHE A 155 -18.57 1.36 13.86
C PHE A 155 -17.38 0.54 14.31
N ASN A 156 -16.26 0.72 13.65
CA ASN A 156 -14.99 0.07 14.03
C ASN A 156 -14.23 0.95 15.04
N LEU A 157 -14.58 0.85 16.32
CA LEU A 157 -13.96 1.65 17.39
C LEU A 157 -12.45 1.38 17.54
N PRO A 158 -11.96 0.12 17.60
CA PRO A 158 -10.52 -0.12 17.71
C PRO A 158 -9.74 0.43 16.52
N GLY A 159 -10.26 0.27 15.28
CA GLY A 159 -9.65 0.80 14.07
C GLY A 159 -9.58 2.33 14.07
N PHE A 160 -10.65 3.00 14.51
CA PHE A 160 -10.68 4.45 14.66
C PHE A 160 -9.63 4.96 15.68
N VAL A 161 -9.59 4.34 16.85
CA VAL A 161 -8.71 4.75 17.96
C VAL A 161 -7.24 4.56 17.60
N ILE A 162 -6.87 3.42 16.99
CA ILE A 162 -5.46 3.17 16.64
C ILE A 162 -4.95 4.16 15.58
N VAL A 163 -5.78 4.59 14.63
CA VAL A 163 -5.40 5.63 13.67
C VAL A 163 -5.18 6.97 14.37
N LEU A 164 -6.01 7.34 15.35
CA LEU A 164 -5.79 8.57 16.12
C LEU A 164 -4.51 8.51 16.97
N ILE A 165 -4.21 7.36 17.58
CA ILE A 165 -2.97 7.15 18.35
C ILE A 165 -1.77 7.28 17.43
N THR A 166 -1.76 6.63 16.27
CA THR A 166 -0.66 6.70 15.31
C THR A 166 -0.51 8.10 14.72
N THR A 167 -1.60 8.81 14.48
CA THR A 167 -1.60 10.22 14.05
C THR A 167 -0.98 11.12 15.12
N TRP A 168 -1.34 10.93 16.39
CA TRP A 168 -0.76 11.67 17.50
C TRP A 168 0.75 11.44 17.60
N VAL A 169 1.19 10.18 17.57
CA VAL A 169 2.62 9.80 17.59
C VAL A 169 3.40 10.50 16.47
N LEU A 170 2.86 10.50 15.24
CA LEU A 170 3.49 11.17 14.10
C LEU A 170 3.51 12.69 14.25
N SER A 171 2.43 13.28 14.78
CA SER A 171 2.31 14.74 14.92
C SER A 171 3.34 15.34 15.86
N ILE A 172 3.74 14.63 16.92
CA ILE A 172 4.77 15.05 17.86
C ILE A 172 6.21 14.76 17.39
N GLY A 173 6.36 14.21 16.18
CA GLY A 173 7.67 14.05 15.54
C GLY A 173 8.51 12.92 16.15
N ILE A 174 7.88 11.87 16.69
CA ILE A 174 8.61 10.64 17.05
C ILE A 174 9.10 10.03 15.75
N ASN A 175 10.34 10.37 15.41
CA ASN A 175 11.04 9.73 14.30
C ASN A 175 11.16 8.24 14.61
N GLN A 176 10.55 7.41 13.78
CA GLN A 176 10.95 6.01 13.73
C GLN A 176 12.43 6.00 13.34
N THR A 177 13.29 5.78 14.33
CA THR A 177 14.69 5.62 14.01
C THR A 177 14.81 4.37 13.14
N LYS A 178 15.71 4.40 12.14
CA LYS A 178 16.09 3.26 11.31
C LYS A 178 16.10 1.96 12.13
N LYS A 179 16.77 1.98 13.31
CA LYS A 179 16.89 0.83 14.21
C LYS A 179 15.54 0.30 14.70
N THR A 180 14.59 1.18 15.02
CA THR A 180 13.25 0.77 15.47
C THR A 180 12.47 0.09 14.34
N ASN A 181 12.52 0.65 13.12
CA ASN A 181 11.91 0.03 11.96
C ASN A 181 12.51 -1.35 11.68
N ASP A 182 13.84 -1.48 11.66
CA ASP A 182 14.52 -2.74 11.39
C ASP A 182 14.14 -3.82 12.42
N ILE A 183 14.09 -3.47 13.72
CA ILE A 183 13.67 -4.38 14.79
C ILE A 183 12.22 -4.85 14.57
N MET A 184 11.29 -3.93 14.29
CA MET A 184 9.88 -4.27 14.08
C MET A 184 9.69 -5.16 12.85
N VAL A 185 10.45 -4.92 11.77
CA VAL A 185 10.42 -5.75 10.57
C VAL A 185 11.01 -7.13 10.84
N MET A 186 12.12 -7.22 11.61
CA MET A 186 12.68 -8.51 12.01
C MET A 186 11.73 -9.34 12.86
N ILE A 187 11.01 -8.72 13.79
CA ILE A 187 9.96 -9.38 14.60
C ILE A 187 8.87 -9.93 13.67
N LYS A 188 8.40 -9.11 12.73
CA LYS A 188 7.37 -9.47 11.75
C LYS A 188 7.78 -10.68 10.90
N LEU A 189 9.01 -10.66 10.37
CA LEU A 189 9.56 -11.77 9.60
C LEU A 189 9.74 -13.03 10.46
N ALA A 190 10.23 -12.91 11.69
CA ALA A 190 10.39 -14.02 12.61
C ALA A 190 9.03 -14.69 12.91
N ILE A 191 7.95 -13.93 13.06
CA ILE A 191 6.61 -14.45 13.29
C ILE A 191 6.06 -15.18 12.07
N ILE A 192 6.29 -14.67 10.85
CA ILE A 192 5.89 -15.36 9.62
C ILE A 192 6.66 -16.68 9.47
N VAL A 193 7.98 -16.67 9.71
CA VAL A 193 8.79 -17.89 9.68
C VAL A 193 8.33 -18.88 10.75
N LEU A 194 8.04 -18.40 11.96
CA LEU A 194 7.51 -19.23 13.04
C LEU A 194 6.17 -19.88 12.65
N PHE A 195 5.24 -19.11 12.06
CA PHE A 195 4.01 -19.64 11.50
C PHE A 195 4.30 -20.77 10.50
N ILE A 196 5.16 -20.51 9.51
CA ILE A 196 5.51 -21.49 8.46
C ILE A 196 6.06 -22.78 9.09
N VAL A 197 7.06 -22.68 9.98
CA VAL A 197 7.74 -23.84 10.59
C VAL A 197 6.81 -24.66 11.46
N CYS A 198 5.91 -24.00 12.22
CA CYS A 198 5.02 -24.71 13.13
C CYS A 198 3.81 -25.32 12.41
N THR A 199 3.34 -24.73 11.30
CA THR A 199 2.09 -25.17 10.65
C THR A 199 2.29 -26.06 9.42
N VAL A 200 3.49 -26.10 8.83
CA VAL A 200 3.78 -26.92 7.64
C VAL A 200 3.48 -28.41 7.82
N TRP A 201 3.62 -28.93 9.03
CA TRP A 201 3.38 -30.33 9.38
C TRP A 201 1.90 -30.71 9.40
N TYR A 202 0.99 -29.74 9.44
CA TYR A 202 -0.46 -29.95 9.46
C TYR A 202 -1.10 -29.89 8.08
N ILE A 203 -0.29 -29.79 7.01
CA ILE A 203 -0.79 -29.76 5.64
C ILE A 203 -1.45 -31.08 5.28
N ASN A 204 -2.70 -30.98 4.83
CA ASN A 204 -3.43 -32.10 4.20
C ASN A 204 -3.56 -31.81 2.70
N PRO A 205 -2.85 -32.57 1.82
CA PRO A 205 -2.90 -32.35 0.37
C PRO A 205 -4.30 -32.50 -0.25
N ALA A 206 -5.24 -33.16 0.45
CA ALA A 206 -6.63 -33.23 -0.01
C ALA A 206 -7.33 -31.87 -0.05
N ASN A 207 -6.92 -30.92 0.81
CA ASN A 207 -7.47 -29.57 0.85
C ASN A 207 -7.14 -28.75 -0.42
N TRP A 208 -6.15 -29.18 -1.21
CA TRP A 208 -5.82 -28.55 -2.49
C TRP A 208 -6.62 -29.12 -3.68
N LYS A 209 -7.62 -29.96 -3.43
CA LYS A 209 -8.45 -30.52 -4.48
C LYS A 209 -9.91 -30.04 -4.35
N PRO A 210 -10.48 -29.37 -5.39
CA PRO A 210 -9.82 -28.93 -6.63
C PRO A 210 -8.87 -27.74 -6.40
N PHE A 211 -7.72 -27.69 -7.08
CA PHE A 211 -6.71 -26.65 -6.88
C PHE A 211 -7.22 -25.25 -7.30
N SER A 212 -7.93 -25.18 -8.42
CA SER A 212 -8.55 -23.93 -8.94
C SER A 212 -10.06 -24.14 -9.11
N PRO A 213 -10.85 -24.04 -8.04
CA PRO A 213 -12.29 -24.35 -8.08
C PRO A 213 -13.11 -23.41 -8.97
N TYR A 214 -12.62 -22.19 -9.19
CA TYR A 214 -13.31 -21.14 -9.95
C TYR A 214 -12.57 -20.75 -11.25
N GLY A 215 -11.49 -21.46 -11.61
CA GLY A 215 -10.71 -21.18 -12.80
C GLY A 215 -10.02 -19.80 -12.76
N ILE A 216 -9.86 -19.20 -13.94
CA ILE A 216 -9.16 -17.91 -14.09
C ILE A 216 -10.08 -16.74 -13.71
N TYR A 217 -11.34 -16.76 -14.21
CA TYR A 217 -12.33 -15.73 -14.00
C TYR A 217 -13.73 -16.29 -14.23
N THR A 218 -14.63 -16.17 -13.26
CA THR A 218 -16.02 -16.64 -13.37
C THR A 218 -16.95 -15.87 -12.45
N PHE A 219 -18.26 -15.90 -12.74
CA PHE A 219 -19.30 -15.45 -11.82
C PHE A 219 -20.04 -16.66 -11.25
N GLN A 220 -20.23 -16.68 -9.93
CA GLN A 220 -21.03 -17.68 -9.27
C GLN A 220 -22.52 -17.30 -9.32
N PRO A 221 -23.43 -18.28 -9.43
CA PRO A 221 -24.87 -18.02 -9.39
C PRO A 221 -25.27 -17.23 -8.13
N GLY A 222 -25.94 -16.09 -8.31
CA GLY A 222 -26.37 -15.22 -7.21
C GLY A 222 -25.29 -14.29 -6.64
N SER A 223 -24.07 -14.29 -7.18
CA SER A 223 -23.01 -13.36 -6.79
C SER A 223 -22.86 -12.25 -7.83
N THR A 224 -22.75 -11.01 -7.35
CA THR A 224 -22.37 -9.85 -8.17
C THR A 224 -20.85 -9.69 -8.27
N GLN A 225 -20.09 -10.42 -7.47
CA GLN A 225 -18.62 -10.37 -7.45
C GLN A 225 -18.02 -11.51 -8.28
N PRO A 226 -16.95 -11.25 -9.03
CA PRO A 226 -16.24 -12.28 -9.76
C PRO A 226 -15.38 -13.14 -8.83
N TYR A 227 -15.18 -14.42 -9.23
CA TYR A 227 -14.33 -15.41 -8.56
C TYR A 227 -13.23 -15.89 -9.52
N GLY A 228 -12.17 -16.44 -8.96
CA GLY A 228 -11.06 -17.03 -9.71
C GLY A 228 -9.73 -16.35 -9.43
N ILE A 229 -8.71 -16.76 -10.21
CA ILE A 229 -7.31 -16.32 -10.00
C ILE A 229 -7.16 -14.80 -10.21
N VAL A 230 -7.73 -14.23 -11.27
CA VAL A 230 -7.59 -12.79 -11.57
C VAL A 230 -8.29 -11.90 -10.55
N PRO A 231 -9.58 -12.14 -10.18
CA PRO A 231 -10.22 -11.37 -9.12
C PRO A 231 -9.49 -11.46 -7.78
N ALA A 232 -9.02 -12.66 -7.41
CA ALA A 232 -8.22 -12.82 -6.19
C ALA A 232 -6.88 -12.07 -6.29
N ALA A 233 -6.22 -12.05 -7.46
CA ALA A 233 -5.01 -11.27 -7.67
C ALA A 233 -5.27 -9.77 -7.50
N SER A 234 -6.42 -9.27 -7.96
CA SER A 234 -6.84 -7.88 -7.74
C SER A 234 -7.05 -7.56 -6.26
N ILE A 235 -7.57 -8.51 -5.47
CA ILE A 235 -7.72 -8.36 -4.02
C ILE A 235 -6.35 -8.34 -3.35
N VAL A 236 -5.52 -9.37 -3.60
CA VAL A 236 -4.22 -9.53 -2.90
C VAL A 236 -3.11 -8.62 -3.43
N PHE A 237 -3.34 -7.90 -4.53
CA PHE A 237 -2.44 -6.85 -5.00
C PHE A 237 -2.16 -5.82 -3.89
N PHE A 238 -3.15 -5.51 -3.06
CA PHE A 238 -2.99 -4.68 -1.87
C PHE A 238 -1.78 -5.10 -1.01
N SER A 239 -1.48 -6.40 -0.95
CA SER A 239 -0.37 -6.94 -0.16
C SER A 239 1.00 -6.50 -0.63
N PHE A 240 1.13 -6.00 -1.85
CA PHE A 240 2.40 -5.54 -2.43
C PHE A 240 2.56 -4.02 -2.39
N ILE A 241 1.50 -3.27 -2.06
CA ILE A 241 1.55 -1.81 -2.00
C ILE A 241 2.49 -1.40 -0.85
N GLY A 242 3.37 -0.43 -1.14
CA GLY A 242 4.35 0.09 -0.19
C GLY A 242 5.81 -0.03 -0.67
N PHE A 243 6.12 -0.81 -1.72
CA PHE A 243 7.47 -0.80 -2.27
C PHE A 243 7.85 0.56 -2.88
N ASP A 244 6.88 1.32 -3.36
CA ASP A 244 7.02 2.68 -3.86
C ASP A 244 7.44 3.66 -2.76
N ALA A 245 7.04 3.41 -1.49
CA ALA A 245 7.49 4.18 -0.34
C ALA A 245 9.01 4.12 -0.14
N VAL A 246 9.71 3.07 -0.61
CA VAL A 246 11.18 3.02 -0.64
C VAL A 246 11.74 4.16 -1.47
N SER A 247 11.07 4.52 -2.58
CA SER A 247 11.51 5.61 -3.45
C SER A 247 11.45 6.98 -2.77
N SER A 248 10.53 7.18 -1.83
CA SER A 248 10.43 8.44 -1.05
C SER A 248 11.60 8.67 -0.09
N SER A 249 12.42 7.63 0.19
CA SER A 249 13.62 7.71 1.03
C SER A 249 14.89 8.02 0.23
N ALA A 250 14.76 8.46 -1.01
CA ALA A 250 15.87 8.69 -1.92
C ALA A 250 16.89 9.71 -1.39
N GLU A 251 16.43 10.79 -0.75
CA GLU A 251 17.27 11.85 -0.20
C GLU A 251 18.15 11.39 0.97
N GLU A 252 17.71 10.37 1.71
CA GLU A 252 18.43 9.79 2.85
C GLU A 252 19.33 8.61 2.44
N THR A 253 19.35 8.24 1.16
CA THR A 253 20.00 7.03 0.65
C THR A 253 21.43 7.29 0.21
N ILE A 254 22.35 6.39 0.61
CA ILE A 254 23.75 6.35 0.15
C ILE A 254 23.75 5.71 -1.25
N ASN A 255 24.32 6.42 -2.26
CA ASN A 255 24.36 5.98 -3.65
C ASN A 255 22.96 5.56 -4.20
N PRO A 256 21.96 6.48 -4.22
CA PRO A 256 20.57 6.17 -4.52
C PRO A 256 20.41 5.45 -5.87
N ASN A 257 21.24 5.79 -6.87
CA ASN A 257 21.21 5.20 -8.21
C ASN A 257 21.36 3.67 -8.24
N LYS A 258 22.01 3.08 -7.23
CA LYS A 258 22.20 1.61 -7.14
C LYS A 258 21.40 1.01 -5.99
N THR A 259 21.28 1.75 -4.91
CA THR A 259 20.76 1.26 -3.63
C THR A 259 19.22 1.19 -3.65
N LEU A 260 18.55 2.21 -4.23
CA LEU A 260 17.09 2.23 -4.36
C LEU A 260 16.55 1.07 -5.22
N PRO A 261 17.05 0.86 -6.46
CA PRO A 261 16.59 -0.25 -7.28
C PRO A 261 16.72 -1.61 -6.58
N ARG A 262 17.85 -1.83 -5.90
CA ARG A 262 18.09 -3.08 -5.17
C ARG A 262 17.13 -3.23 -3.99
N GLY A 263 16.91 -2.17 -3.21
CA GLY A 263 15.99 -2.18 -2.09
C GLY A 263 14.56 -2.54 -2.53
N ILE A 264 14.05 -1.90 -3.57
CA ILE A 264 12.73 -2.16 -4.15
C ILE A 264 12.61 -3.61 -4.63
N LEU A 265 13.54 -4.09 -5.45
CA LEU A 265 13.43 -5.42 -6.05
C LEU A 265 13.62 -6.55 -5.04
N ILE A 266 14.53 -6.40 -4.06
CA ILE A 266 14.76 -7.41 -3.03
C ILE A 266 13.54 -7.48 -2.10
N SER A 267 12.97 -6.35 -1.68
CA SER A 267 11.78 -6.34 -0.83
C SER A 267 10.58 -7.01 -1.51
N LEU A 268 10.34 -6.75 -2.79
CA LEU A 268 9.31 -7.41 -3.59
C LEU A 268 9.57 -8.93 -3.69
N ALA A 269 10.80 -9.35 -4.00
CA ALA A 269 11.13 -10.77 -4.14
C ALA A 269 10.94 -11.54 -2.84
N VAL A 270 11.45 -11.01 -1.71
CA VAL A 270 11.31 -11.63 -0.39
C VAL A 270 9.84 -11.73 0.01
N SER A 271 9.08 -10.66 -0.13
CA SER A 271 7.64 -10.65 0.19
C SER A 271 6.87 -11.64 -0.68
N THR A 272 7.18 -11.73 -1.98
CA THR A 272 6.54 -12.68 -2.90
C THR A 272 6.73 -14.13 -2.44
N VAL A 273 7.97 -14.51 -2.12
CA VAL A 273 8.27 -15.88 -1.66
C VAL A 273 7.50 -16.19 -0.38
N LEU A 274 7.52 -15.29 0.59
CA LEU A 274 6.80 -15.47 1.85
C LEU A 274 5.28 -15.60 1.64
N TYR A 275 4.70 -14.80 0.76
CA TYR A 275 3.27 -14.83 0.47
C TYR A 275 2.84 -16.14 -0.21
N ILE A 276 3.60 -16.61 -1.18
CA ILE A 276 3.33 -17.89 -1.85
C ILE A 276 3.41 -19.06 -0.85
N VAL A 277 4.49 -19.12 -0.06
CA VAL A 277 4.67 -20.19 0.92
C VAL A 277 3.57 -20.17 1.98
N MET A 278 3.28 -19.00 2.52
CA MET A 278 2.27 -18.84 3.56
C MET A 278 0.87 -19.21 3.08
N THR A 279 0.49 -18.80 1.87
CA THR A 279 -0.84 -19.12 1.31
C THR A 279 -1.00 -20.58 0.96
N LEU A 280 0.06 -21.24 0.47
CA LEU A 280 0.06 -22.69 0.24
C LEU A 280 -0.16 -23.44 1.56
N ILE A 281 0.54 -23.04 2.64
CA ILE A 281 0.36 -23.66 3.95
C ILE A 281 -1.06 -23.43 4.47
N MET A 282 -1.54 -22.18 4.45
CA MET A 282 -2.87 -21.85 4.96
C MET A 282 -3.97 -22.68 4.27
N THR A 283 -3.96 -22.73 2.93
CA THR A 283 -4.95 -23.48 2.15
C THR A 283 -4.72 -24.99 2.19
N GLY A 284 -3.54 -25.44 2.60
CA GLY A 284 -3.23 -26.85 2.85
C GLY A 284 -3.67 -27.33 4.24
N VAL A 285 -3.59 -26.48 5.26
CA VAL A 285 -4.02 -26.80 6.63
C VAL A 285 -5.54 -26.82 6.73
N VAL A 286 -6.21 -25.80 6.15
CA VAL A 286 -7.67 -25.64 6.26
C VAL A 286 -8.30 -25.60 4.87
N PRO A 287 -9.44 -26.29 4.65
CA PRO A 287 -10.21 -26.17 3.41
C PRO A 287 -10.59 -24.72 3.14
N TYR A 288 -10.39 -24.26 1.90
CA TYR A 288 -10.57 -22.85 1.55
C TYR A 288 -11.96 -22.26 1.90
N LYS A 289 -13.01 -23.09 1.93
CA LYS A 289 -14.38 -22.65 2.27
C LYS A 289 -14.53 -22.24 3.73
N GLU A 290 -13.72 -22.82 4.62
CA GLU A 290 -13.80 -22.56 6.05
C GLU A 290 -13.21 -21.20 6.45
N PHE A 291 -12.46 -20.55 5.55
CA PHE A 291 -11.99 -19.19 5.77
C PHE A 291 -13.11 -18.16 6.00
N ALA A 292 -14.35 -18.50 5.62
CA ALA A 292 -15.53 -17.69 5.94
C ALA A 292 -15.77 -17.57 7.46
N ASN A 293 -15.37 -18.57 8.26
CA ASN A 293 -15.58 -18.61 9.70
C ASN A 293 -14.63 -17.69 10.48
N PHE A 294 -13.49 -17.30 9.88
CA PHE A 294 -12.45 -16.49 10.52
C PHE A 294 -11.87 -15.43 9.58
N ILE A 295 -12.72 -14.84 8.76
CA ILE A 295 -12.32 -13.90 7.70
C ILE A 295 -11.58 -12.66 8.25
N ASP A 296 -11.88 -12.24 9.48
CA ASP A 296 -11.29 -11.04 10.11
C ASP A 296 -9.85 -11.26 10.61
N ALA A 297 -9.48 -12.53 10.90
CA ALA A 297 -8.13 -12.90 11.35
C ALA A 297 -7.75 -14.31 10.82
N PRO A 298 -7.62 -14.45 9.48
CA PRO A 298 -7.50 -15.78 8.84
C PRO A 298 -6.23 -16.54 9.24
N VAL A 299 -5.11 -15.88 9.47
CA VAL A 299 -3.87 -16.56 9.91
C VAL A 299 -4.04 -17.13 11.31
N ALA A 300 -4.64 -16.37 12.24
CA ALA A 300 -4.93 -16.86 13.58
C ALA A 300 -5.95 -17.99 13.55
N GLY A 301 -6.99 -17.90 12.70
CA GLY A 301 -7.98 -18.96 12.50
C GLY A 301 -7.34 -20.27 12.06
N VAL A 302 -6.49 -20.24 11.03
CA VAL A 302 -5.75 -21.42 10.56
C VAL A 302 -4.90 -22.05 11.67
N ILE A 303 -4.26 -21.24 12.52
CA ILE A 303 -3.46 -21.76 13.64
C ILE A 303 -4.35 -22.45 14.68
N LEU A 304 -5.51 -21.88 15.01
CA LEU A 304 -6.43 -22.47 15.98
C LEU A 304 -6.92 -23.85 15.54
N GLU A 305 -7.13 -24.08 14.24
CA GLU A 305 -7.48 -25.39 13.68
C GLU A 305 -6.36 -26.44 13.87
N THR A 306 -5.12 -26.01 14.08
CA THR A 306 -4.01 -26.92 14.40
C THR A 306 -3.90 -27.26 15.89
N GLY A 307 -4.68 -26.59 16.76
CA GLY A 307 -4.61 -26.73 18.22
C GLY A 307 -3.43 -25.99 18.88
N LEU A 308 -2.65 -25.20 18.13
CA LEU A 308 -1.49 -24.48 18.63
C LEU A 308 -1.88 -23.10 19.23
N ASN A 309 -2.67 -23.09 20.29
CA ASN A 309 -3.23 -21.85 20.87
C ASN A 309 -2.16 -20.81 21.26
N TRP A 310 -1.00 -21.26 21.78
CA TRP A 310 0.11 -20.37 22.12
C TRP A 310 0.67 -19.61 20.89
N LEU A 311 0.71 -20.32 19.74
CA LEU A 311 1.19 -19.73 18.48
C LEU A 311 0.19 -18.69 17.95
N ALA A 312 -1.11 -18.94 18.07
CA ALA A 312 -2.15 -17.98 17.70
C ALA A 312 -1.99 -16.66 18.48
N PHE A 313 -1.70 -16.74 19.78
CA PHE A 313 -1.43 -15.57 20.61
C PHE A 313 -0.21 -14.79 20.14
N VAL A 314 0.92 -15.47 19.88
CA VAL A 314 2.16 -14.85 19.40
C VAL A 314 1.96 -14.18 18.03
N VAL A 315 1.26 -14.88 17.12
CA VAL A 315 0.97 -14.35 15.77
C VAL A 315 0.01 -13.16 15.84
N ASN A 316 -1.00 -13.18 16.72
CA ASN A 316 -1.88 -12.03 16.95
C ASN A 316 -1.10 -10.79 17.38
N LEU A 317 -0.22 -10.91 18.37
CA LEU A 317 0.64 -9.80 18.80
C LEU A 317 1.54 -9.29 17.67
N GLY A 318 2.12 -10.20 16.91
CA GLY A 318 2.97 -9.83 15.80
C GLY A 318 2.24 -9.17 14.65
N ALA A 319 1.03 -9.62 14.34
CA ALA A 319 0.17 -8.98 13.35
C ALA A 319 -0.19 -7.55 13.77
N LEU A 320 -0.55 -7.33 15.05
CA LEU A 320 -0.84 -6.01 15.60
C LEU A 320 0.35 -5.05 15.48
N ILE A 321 1.55 -5.50 15.92
CA ILE A 321 2.78 -4.72 15.79
C ILE A 321 3.08 -4.43 14.32
N GLY A 322 2.98 -5.46 13.47
CA GLY A 322 3.24 -5.37 12.06
C GLY A 322 2.33 -4.38 11.34
N MET A 323 1.03 -4.43 11.59
CA MET A 323 0.05 -3.52 10.99
C MET A 323 0.20 -2.10 11.52
N THR A 324 0.53 -1.91 12.80
CA THR A 324 0.81 -0.57 13.36
C THR A 324 1.98 0.11 12.66
N THR A 325 3.04 -0.63 12.31
CA THR A 325 4.17 -0.05 11.56
C THR A 325 3.78 0.39 10.16
N VAL A 326 2.94 -0.38 9.47
CA VAL A 326 2.44 -0.01 8.14
C VAL A 326 1.60 1.26 8.23
N MET A 327 0.67 1.37 9.19
CA MET A 327 -0.13 2.59 9.38
C MET A 327 0.74 3.83 9.60
N LEU A 328 1.79 3.71 10.43
CA LEU A 328 2.74 4.80 10.67
C LEU A 328 3.46 5.24 9.39
N VAL A 329 3.93 4.28 8.56
CA VAL A 329 4.61 4.59 7.30
C VAL A 329 3.66 5.28 6.32
N GLN A 330 2.41 4.80 6.21
CA GLN A 330 1.43 5.36 5.28
C GLN A 330 0.99 6.78 5.67
N LEU A 331 0.64 7.00 6.93
CA LEU A 331 0.28 8.34 7.42
C LEU A 331 1.46 9.33 7.31
N TYR A 332 2.68 8.85 7.53
CA TYR A 332 3.88 9.65 7.32
C TYR A 332 4.07 10.02 5.84
N GLY A 333 3.95 9.05 4.93
CA GLY A 333 4.01 9.27 3.48
C GLY A 333 2.96 10.27 3.03
N GLN A 334 1.71 10.12 3.49
CA GLN A 334 0.62 11.05 3.20
C GLN A 334 0.96 12.49 3.60
N SER A 335 1.47 12.69 4.82
CA SER A 335 1.84 14.02 5.30
C SER A 335 2.94 14.68 4.44
N ARG A 336 3.88 13.88 3.92
CA ARG A 336 4.95 14.35 3.02
C ARG A 336 4.43 14.75 1.63
N ILE A 337 3.52 13.97 1.06
CA ILE A 337 2.89 14.32 -0.24
C ILE A 337 2.09 15.62 -0.10
N CYS A 338 1.28 15.75 0.96
CA CYS A 338 0.53 16.97 1.22
C CYS A 338 1.46 18.19 1.39
N TYR A 339 2.57 18.01 2.10
CA TYR A 339 3.60 19.04 2.28
C TYR A 339 4.24 19.45 0.94
N ALA A 340 4.63 18.47 0.11
CA ALA A 340 5.22 18.72 -1.20
C ALA A 340 4.26 19.48 -2.13
N MET A 341 3.01 19.02 -2.23
CA MET A 341 1.98 19.70 -3.04
C MET A 341 1.66 21.11 -2.53
N SER A 342 1.67 21.32 -1.20
CA SER A 342 1.45 22.65 -0.60
C SER A 342 2.63 23.58 -0.87
N ARG A 343 3.87 23.09 -0.83
CA ARG A 343 5.08 23.84 -1.20
C ARG A 343 5.05 24.26 -2.67
N ASP A 344 4.59 23.37 -3.54
CA ASP A 344 4.45 23.65 -4.97
C ASP A 344 3.23 24.55 -5.29
N GLY A 345 2.49 25.01 -4.26
CA GLY A 345 1.31 25.85 -4.41
C GLY A 345 0.07 25.13 -4.95
N LEU A 346 0.16 23.80 -5.17
CA LEU A 346 -0.94 23.00 -5.70
C LEU A 346 -1.95 22.60 -4.63
N PHE A 347 -1.60 22.79 -3.35
CA PHE A 347 -2.46 22.53 -2.19
C PHE A 347 -2.43 23.73 -1.22
N PRO A 348 -3.49 23.95 -0.41
CA PRO A 348 -3.51 25.10 0.50
C PRO A 348 -2.31 25.11 1.45
N LYS A 349 -1.72 26.30 1.67
CA LYS A 349 -0.52 26.50 2.52
C LYS A 349 -0.69 25.95 3.93
N PHE A 350 -1.92 25.92 4.43
CA PHE A 350 -2.28 25.36 5.74
C PHE A 350 -1.74 23.93 5.95
N PHE A 351 -1.74 23.09 4.89
CA PHE A 351 -1.30 21.70 4.97
C PHE A 351 0.23 21.53 4.96
N GLY A 352 0.95 22.58 4.52
CA GLY A 352 2.41 22.61 4.49
C GLY A 352 3.06 23.35 5.66
N GLU A 353 2.27 23.94 6.58
CA GLU A 353 2.82 24.65 7.73
C GLU A 353 3.53 23.71 8.71
N VAL A 354 4.83 23.97 8.91
CA VAL A 354 5.67 23.18 9.84
C VAL A 354 5.55 23.74 11.25
N HIS A 355 5.20 22.90 12.22
CA HIS A 355 5.06 23.28 13.62
C HIS A 355 6.43 23.67 14.22
N PRO A 356 6.58 24.83 14.88
CA PRO A 356 7.87 25.34 15.37
C PRO A 356 8.59 24.37 16.33
N LYS A 357 7.84 23.72 17.24
CA LYS A 357 8.40 22.81 18.26
C LYS A 357 8.63 21.41 17.71
N TYR A 358 7.66 20.83 17.00
CA TYR A 358 7.70 19.42 16.56
C TYR A 358 8.40 19.23 15.21
N ARG A 359 8.54 20.28 14.42
CA ARG A 359 9.12 20.28 13.07
C ARG A 359 8.42 19.29 12.11
N THR A 360 7.12 19.13 12.31
CA THR A 360 6.24 18.30 11.49
C THR A 360 5.14 19.17 10.88
N PRO A 361 4.50 18.77 9.76
CA PRO A 361 3.31 19.42 9.22
C PRO A 361 2.10 19.08 10.09
N PHE A 362 2.08 19.53 11.34
CA PHE A 362 1.16 19.14 12.41
C PHE A 362 -0.31 19.25 12.01
N LYS A 363 -0.70 20.38 11.43
CA LYS A 363 -2.11 20.65 11.04
C LYS A 363 -2.56 19.69 9.93
N GLY A 364 -1.73 19.50 8.90
CA GLY A 364 -1.99 18.56 7.82
C GLY A 364 -2.08 17.12 8.31
N THR A 365 -1.15 16.70 9.17
CA THR A 365 -1.13 15.35 9.76
C THR A 365 -2.42 15.07 10.55
N TRP A 366 -2.88 16.00 11.40
CA TRP A 366 -4.13 15.83 12.14
C TRP A 366 -5.37 15.85 11.26
N PHE A 367 -5.43 16.75 10.28
CA PHE A 367 -6.57 16.82 9.37
C PHE A 367 -6.78 15.49 8.63
N PHE A 368 -5.73 15.00 7.97
CA PHE A 368 -5.81 13.73 7.24
C PHE A 368 -5.89 12.52 8.16
N GLY A 369 -5.23 12.55 9.32
CA GLY A 369 -5.33 11.50 10.33
C GLY A 369 -6.76 11.30 10.85
N ILE A 370 -7.49 12.39 11.12
CA ILE A 370 -8.91 12.33 11.52
C ILE A 370 -9.77 11.79 10.37
N LEU A 371 -9.57 12.26 9.13
CA LEU A 371 -10.31 11.73 7.97
C LEU A 371 -10.04 10.24 7.75
N THR A 372 -8.79 9.81 7.91
CA THR A 372 -8.40 8.39 7.84
C THR A 372 -9.04 7.57 8.96
N ALA A 373 -9.08 8.10 10.19
CA ALA A 373 -9.75 7.43 11.31
C ALA A 373 -11.26 7.28 11.05
N ILE A 374 -11.92 8.32 10.55
CA ILE A 374 -13.33 8.26 10.15
C ILE A 374 -13.53 7.19 9.06
N ALA A 375 -12.67 7.18 8.04
CA ALA A 375 -12.75 6.16 6.98
C ALA A 375 -12.58 4.74 7.55
N GLY A 376 -11.59 4.49 8.41
CA GLY A 376 -11.37 3.18 9.05
C GLY A 376 -12.47 2.78 10.03
N GLY A 377 -13.17 3.77 10.63
CA GLY A 377 -14.29 3.55 11.53
C GLY A 377 -15.61 3.20 10.83
N PHE A 378 -15.92 3.83 9.71
CA PHE A 378 -17.24 3.75 9.08
C PHE A 378 -17.26 3.02 7.74
N ILE A 379 -16.17 2.96 7.01
CA ILE A 379 -16.14 2.37 5.67
C ILE A 379 -15.74 0.90 5.74
N ASN A 380 -16.50 0.06 5.04
CA ASN A 380 -16.21 -1.37 4.94
C ASN A 380 -14.82 -1.61 4.34
N ILE A 381 -14.04 -2.51 4.95
CA ILE A 381 -12.67 -2.84 4.53
C ILE A 381 -12.60 -3.22 3.05
N ASN A 382 -13.64 -3.86 2.50
CA ASN A 382 -13.69 -4.24 1.09
C ASN A 382 -13.68 -3.02 0.16
N VAL A 383 -14.40 -1.96 0.53
CA VAL A 383 -14.42 -0.70 -0.23
C VAL A 383 -13.08 0.01 -0.13
N LEU A 384 -12.49 0.00 1.07
CA LEU A 384 -11.21 0.66 1.34
C LEU A 384 -10.09 0.09 0.48
N PHE A 385 -9.83 -1.23 0.54
CA PHE A 385 -8.72 -1.81 -0.21
C PHE A 385 -8.94 -1.80 -1.73
N GLU A 386 -10.18 -1.89 -2.22
CA GLU A 386 -10.46 -1.80 -3.65
C GLU A 386 -10.16 -0.40 -4.20
N LEU A 387 -10.48 0.66 -3.45
CA LEU A 387 -10.15 2.04 -3.83
C LEU A 387 -8.64 2.29 -3.79
N VAL A 388 -7.93 1.73 -2.82
CA VAL A 388 -6.46 1.78 -2.80
C VAL A 388 -5.90 1.08 -4.02
N ASN A 389 -6.37 -0.13 -4.34
CA ASN A 389 -5.85 -0.92 -5.46
C ASN A 389 -6.02 -0.20 -6.80
N ILE A 390 -7.20 0.38 -7.08
CA ILE A 390 -7.43 1.09 -8.35
C ILE A 390 -6.55 2.33 -8.46
N GLY A 391 -6.36 3.07 -7.36
CA GLY A 391 -5.48 4.24 -7.29
C GLY A 391 -4.03 3.86 -7.58
N THR A 392 -3.47 2.94 -6.79
CA THR A 392 -2.09 2.48 -6.95
C THR A 392 -1.81 1.88 -8.34
N LEU A 393 -2.72 1.04 -8.86
CA LEU A 393 -2.58 0.48 -10.21
C LEU A 393 -2.59 1.58 -11.29
N SER A 394 -3.43 2.62 -11.11
CA SER A 394 -3.46 3.77 -12.02
C SER A 394 -2.17 4.58 -11.96
N ALA A 395 -1.62 4.80 -10.77
CA ALA A 395 -0.31 5.44 -10.58
C ALA A 395 0.81 4.62 -11.26
N PHE A 396 0.79 3.29 -11.12
CA PHE A 396 1.78 2.41 -11.76
C PHE A 396 1.69 2.46 -13.29
N ILE A 397 0.48 2.54 -13.87
CA ILE A 397 0.29 2.74 -15.31
C ILE A 397 0.93 4.06 -15.74
N ILE A 398 0.67 5.16 -15.02
CA ILE A 398 1.19 6.47 -15.39
C ILE A 398 2.72 6.52 -15.25
N VAL A 399 3.28 5.98 -14.17
CA VAL A 399 4.75 5.89 -14.00
C VAL A 399 5.38 5.06 -15.10
N SER A 400 4.80 3.90 -15.44
CA SER A 400 5.31 3.04 -16.52
C SER A 400 5.23 3.72 -17.90
N ALA A 401 4.12 4.42 -18.19
CA ALA A 401 4.00 5.24 -19.39
C ALA A 401 5.01 6.40 -19.40
N GLY A 402 5.31 6.95 -18.22
CA GLY A 402 6.35 7.98 -18.05
C GLY A 402 7.74 7.51 -18.49
N ILE A 403 8.12 6.26 -18.19
CA ILE A 403 9.39 5.69 -18.66
C ILE A 403 9.44 5.62 -20.18
N LEU A 404 8.35 5.16 -20.84
CA LEU A 404 8.28 5.13 -22.31
C LEU A 404 8.45 6.54 -22.89
N TRP A 405 7.75 7.51 -22.30
CA TRP A 405 7.80 8.90 -22.73
C TRP A 405 9.19 9.52 -22.54
N MET A 406 9.78 9.36 -21.35
CA MET A 406 11.11 9.91 -21.03
C MET A 406 12.24 9.27 -21.85
N ARG A 407 12.14 7.98 -22.17
CA ARG A 407 13.09 7.30 -23.05
C ARG A 407 13.06 7.82 -24.49
N LYS A 408 11.87 8.30 -24.94
CA LYS A 408 11.70 8.89 -26.28
C LYS A 408 12.10 10.36 -26.32
N THR A 409 11.73 11.15 -25.31
CA THR A 409 11.90 12.61 -25.30
C THR A 409 13.24 13.07 -24.73
N GLN A 410 13.82 12.28 -23.82
CA GLN A 410 15.11 12.57 -23.17
C GLN A 410 16.01 11.32 -23.15
N PRO A 411 16.47 10.84 -24.33
CA PRO A 411 17.26 9.61 -24.43
C PRO A 411 18.61 9.72 -23.71
N ASP A 412 19.20 10.90 -23.68
CA ASP A 412 20.53 11.17 -23.10
C ASP A 412 20.50 11.50 -21.61
N ALA A 413 19.31 11.58 -20.97
CA ALA A 413 19.21 11.83 -19.55
C ALA A 413 20.00 10.78 -18.75
N HIS A 414 20.77 11.24 -17.76
CA HIS A 414 21.54 10.34 -16.90
C HIS A 414 20.64 9.40 -16.12
N ARG A 415 20.84 8.09 -16.24
CA ARG A 415 20.08 7.05 -15.55
C ARG A 415 21.05 6.10 -14.84
N GLY A 416 21.12 6.22 -13.52
CA GLY A 416 21.97 5.34 -12.71
C GLY A 416 21.53 3.87 -12.71
N PHE A 417 20.24 3.62 -13.01
CA PHE A 417 19.66 2.32 -13.27
C PHE A 417 18.76 2.44 -14.51
N ARG A 418 18.82 1.45 -15.38
CA ARG A 418 17.95 1.33 -16.55
C ARG A 418 17.12 0.07 -16.45
N ALA A 419 15.80 0.20 -16.46
CA ALA A 419 14.90 -0.95 -16.51
C ALA A 419 15.24 -1.82 -17.73
N PRO A 420 15.43 -3.14 -17.53
CA PRO A 420 15.77 -4.05 -18.63
C PRO A 420 14.59 -4.21 -19.58
N GLY A 421 14.87 -4.48 -20.86
CA GLY A 421 13.85 -4.83 -21.85
C GLY A 421 12.84 -3.74 -22.20
N VAL A 422 13.16 -2.45 -22.06
CA VAL A 422 12.30 -1.37 -22.55
C VAL A 422 12.30 -1.37 -24.09
N PRO A 423 11.12 -1.33 -24.77
CA PRO A 423 9.79 -0.95 -24.27
C PRO A 423 8.93 -2.08 -23.66
N PHE A 424 9.37 -3.33 -23.69
CA PHE A 424 8.57 -4.47 -23.23
C PHE A 424 8.18 -4.36 -21.74
N THR A 425 9.14 -4.07 -20.85
CA THR A 425 8.91 -3.99 -19.38
C THR A 425 7.80 -3.01 -19.00
N PRO A 426 7.81 -1.72 -19.42
CA PRO A 426 6.73 -0.81 -19.07
C PRO A 426 5.40 -1.16 -19.75
N ILE A 427 5.42 -1.73 -20.96
CA ILE A 427 4.20 -2.20 -21.64
C ILE A 427 3.58 -3.35 -20.85
N CYS A 428 4.37 -4.32 -20.40
CA CYS A 428 3.89 -5.39 -19.52
C CYS A 428 3.33 -4.85 -18.20
N ALA A 429 4.01 -3.89 -17.57
CA ALA A 429 3.49 -3.24 -16.36
C ALA A 429 2.08 -2.66 -16.60
N ILE A 430 1.90 -1.90 -17.68
CA ILE A 430 0.60 -1.29 -18.05
C ILE A 430 -0.46 -2.37 -18.27
N ILE A 431 -0.15 -3.43 -19.03
CA ILE A 431 -1.11 -4.50 -19.34
C ILE A 431 -1.50 -5.24 -18.07
N PHE A 432 -0.54 -5.66 -17.22
CA PHE A 432 -0.85 -6.38 -15.99
C PHE A 432 -1.62 -5.50 -14.99
N CYS A 433 -1.26 -4.23 -14.84
CA CYS A 433 -2.04 -3.30 -14.02
C CYS A 433 -3.48 -3.19 -14.53
N PHE A 434 -3.68 -3.05 -15.84
CA PHE A 434 -5.02 -2.96 -16.42
C PHE A 434 -5.83 -4.25 -16.22
N ILE A 435 -5.21 -5.43 -16.37
CA ILE A 435 -5.86 -6.72 -16.08
C ILE A 435 -6.34 -6.77 -14.62
N LEU A 436 -5.52 -6.34 -13.67
CA LEU A 436 -5.92 -6.32 -12.25
C LEU A 436 -7.02 -5.29 -11.98
N ILE A 437 -7.00 -4.12 -12.62
CA ILE A 437 -8.10 -3.13 -12.51
C ILE A 437 -9.41 -3.72 -13.04
N CYS A 438 -9.39 -4.47 -14.15
CA CYS A 438 -10.57 -5.16 -14.67
C CYS A 438 -11.11 -6.26 -13.74
N GLY A 439 -10.31 -6.76 -12.81
CA GLY A 439 -10.74 -7.71 -11.77
C GLY A 439 -11.47 -7.07 -10.60
N LEU A 440 -11.52 -5.74 -10.51
CA LEU A 440 -12.21 -5.00 -9.46
C LEU A 440 -13.70 -4.80 -9.79
N ASN A 441 -14.51 -4.57 -8.76
CA ASN A 441 -15.93 -4.31 -8.90
C ASN A 441 -16.19 -2.99 -9.65
N TRP A 442 -17.24 -2.95 -10.49
CA TRP A 442 -17.61 -1.77 -11.27
C TRP A 442 -17.89 -0.54 -10.40
N GLU A 443 -18.41 -0.75 -9.18
CA GLU A 443 -18.68 0.33 -8.23
C GLU A 443 -17.41 1.06 -7.81
N THR A 444 -16.28 0.36 -7.76
CA THR A 444 -14.97 0.94 -7.45
C THR A 444 -14.51 1.89 -8.55
N TRP A 445 -14.79 1.55 -9.81
CA TRP A 445 -14.51 2.45 -10.93
C TRP A 445 -15.32 3.75 -10.84
N VAL A 446 -16.60 3.66 -10.48
CA VAL A 446 -17.44 4.84 -10.31
C VAL A 446 -16.95 5.72 -9.17
N ARG A 447 -16.64 5.13 -8.02
CA ARG A 447 -16.10 5.86 -6.85
C ARG A 447 -14.78 6.55 -7.20
N PHE A 448 -13.90 5.87 -7.91
CA PHE A 448 -12.62 6.41 -8.35
C PHE A 448 -12.79 7.53 -9.38
N ALA A 449 -13.70 7.39 -10.34
CA ALA A 449 -14.01 8.45 -11.29
C ALA A 449 -14.55 9.71 -10.61
N ILE A 450 -15.40 9.55 -9.58
CA ILE A 450 -15.89 10.69 -8.77
C ILE A 450 -14.71 11.37 -8.05
N TRP A 451 -13.80 10.60 -7.46
CA TRP A 451 -12.61 11.16 -6.80
C TRP A 451 -11.72 11.94 -7.76
N PHE A 452 -11.50 11.41 -8.96
CA PHE A 452 -10.76 12.10 -10.02
C PHE A 452 -11.44 13.41 -10.46
N ALA A 453 -12.76 13.38 -10.67
CA ALA A 453 -13.54 14.56 -11.03
C ALA A 453 -13.40 15.66 -9.96
N LEU A 454 -13.49 15.30 -8.67
CA LEU A 454 -13.26 16.22 -7.55
C LEU A 454 -11.84 16.79 -7.59
N GLY A 455 -10.83 15.98 -7.84
CA GLY A 455 -9.44 16.43 -8.00
C GLY A 455 -9.29 17.45 -9.13
N LEU A 456 -9.87 17.17 -10.29
CA LEU A 456 -9.83 18.11 -11.42
C LEU A 456 -10.53 19.44 -11.09
N ILE A 457 -11.65 19.40 -10.38
CA ILE A 457 -12.32 20.63 -9.91
C ILE A 457 -11.38 21.42 -8.99
N VAL A 458 -10.76 20.79 -8.00
CA VAL A 458 -9.80 21.44 -7.11
C VAL A 458 -8.62 22.02 -7.89
N TYR A 459 -8.10 21.30 -8.88
CA TYR A 459 -7.02 21.79 -9.72
C TYR A 459 -7.39 23.08 -10.47
N PHE A 460 -8.51 23.08 -11.17
CA PHE A 460 -8.90 24.24 -11.98
C PHE A 460 -9.36 25.43 -11.15
N VAL A 461 -10.00 25.18 -9.99
CA VAL A 461 -10.51 26.26 -9.11
C VAL A 461 -9.40 26.88 -8.29
N TYR A 462 -8.50 26.06 -7.72
CA TYR A 462 -7.47 26.49 -6.76
C TYR A 462 -6.05 26.36 -7.31
N SER A 463 -5.59 25.13 -7.59
CA SER A 463 -4.18 24.79 -7.78
C SER A 463 -3.54 25.52 -8.95
N ARG A 464 -4.23 25.59 -10.08
CA ARG A 464 -3.77 26.30 -11.29
C ARG A 464 -3.46 27.77 -11.05
N LYS A 465 -4.19 28.43 -10.12
CA LYS A 465 -4.01 29.87 -9.81
C LYS A 465 -2.87 30.10 -8.82
N HIS A 466 -2.60 29.14 -7.94
CA HIS A 466 -1.64 29.27 -6.84
C HIS A 466 -0.34 28.52 -7.08
N SER A 467 -0.19 27.87 -8.25
CA SER A 467 1.02 27.12 -8.60
C SER A 467 2.27 28.00 -8.49
N ALA A 468 3.30 27.47 -7.84
CA ALA A 468 4.61 28.12 -7.73
C ALA A 468 5.24 28.41 -9.11
N LEU A 469 4.88 27.64 -10.14
CA LEU A 469 5.32 27.90 -11.52
C LEU A 469 4.70 29.14 -12.17
N ASN A 470 3.80 29.84 -11.48
CA ASN A 470 3.23 31.11 -11.95
C ASN A 470 4.10 32.34 -11.59
N GLU A 471 5.01 32.20 -10.62
CA GLU A 471 5.87 33.32 -10.18
C GLU A 471 7.00 33.55 -11.20
N PRO A 472 7.11 34.75 -11.81
CA PRO A 472 8.21 35.08 -12.70
C PRO A 472 9.49 35.26 -11.88
N GLY A 473 10.44 34.34 -11.99
CA GLY A 473 11.75 34.44 -11.34
C GLY A 473 12.28 33.16 -10.68
N LEU A 474 11.55 32.05 -10.71
CA LEU A 474 12.00 30.73 -10.24
C LEU A 474 12.62 29.86 -11.36
N PHE A 475 12.88 30.45 -12.54
CA PHE A 475 13.45 29.76 -13.71
C PHE A 475 14.79 30.34 -14.11
#